data_5a6967780bd1d21cc42da28a8e589fc1
#
_entry.id   5a6967780bd1d21cc42da28a8e589fc1
#
_cell.length_a   1.000
_cell.length_b   1.000
_cell.length_c   1.000
_cell.angle_alpha   90.00
_cell.angle_beta   90.00
_cell.angle_gamma   90.00
#
_symmetry.space_group_name_H-M   'P 1'
#
loop_
_entity.id
_entity.type
_entity.pdbx_description
1 polymer ?
#
loop_
_entity_poly.entity_id
_entity_poly.type
_entity_poly.pdbx_seq_one_letter_code
_entity_poly.pdbx_strand_id
1 'polypeptide(L)'
;PQYNLGPANNALISVYNSDYINHAYNVFETIPTRNSIKSIGYASGSDRVNGINVPQTSALKNSAVAFNILGTVGQTEVVTPGKIYNVSFVVTNTAKQSVTRTLRIQVLPQNDGIRNPITAVTTSTFVNDTSSLAQAEKDKVWEAFKTANPNIATSKDFKSYSVSASGVVTITYKDNTTNDVMAPVKRLAAPTVETRLLDKAYTQTPVTVTGAEPGSTVVLYNN
;
A
#
# COMPACT_ATOMS: atom_id res chain seq x y z
N PRO A 1 35.00 10.35 -1.05
CA PRO A 1 33.58 10.38 -1.35
C PRO A 1 32.90 9.24 -0.61
N GLN A 2 31.90 9.58 0.20
CA GLN A 2 31.08 8.59 0.89
C GLN A 2 30.13 8.00 -0.16
N TYR A 3 30.36 6.77 -0.53
CA TYR A 3 29.48 6.06 -1.42
C TYR A 3 28.24 5.61 -0.62
N ASN A 4 27.07 5.74 -1.22
CA ASN A 4 25.87 5.22 -0.63
C ASN A 4 25.97 3.70 -0.60
N LEU A 5 26.21 3.16 0.55
CA LEU A 5 26.46 1.74 0.74
C LEU A 5 25.12 1.00 0.70
N GLY A 6 25.06 -0.02 -0.11
CA GLY A 6 24.01 -1.01 -0.01
C GLY A 6 24.16 -1.87 1.27
N PRO A 7 23.37 -2.94 1.39
CA PRO A 7 23.48 -3.84 2.53
C PRO A 7 24.89 -4.39 2.69
N ALA A 8 25.34 -4.54 3.93
CA ALA A 8 26.62 -5.15 4.24
C ALA A 8 26.68 -6.60 3.74
N ASN A 9 27.90 -7.14 3.59
CA ASN A 9 28.08 -8.56 3.30
C ASN A 9 27.39 -9.42 4.36
N ASN A 10 26.64 -10.44 3.93
CA ASN A 10 25.78 -11.30 4.76
C ASN A 10 24.60 -10.59 5.46
N ALA A 11 24.24 -9.39 5.05
CA ALA A 11 23.06 -8.73 5.58
C ALA A 11 21.79 -9.55 5.28
N LEU A 12 20.87 -9.58 6.25
CA LEU A 12 19.56 -10.19 6.09
C LEU A 12 18.56 -9.14 5.65
N ILE A 13 17.88 -9.42 4.53
CA ILE A 13 16.77 -8.61 4.02
C ILE A 13 15.51 -9.49 4.02
N SER A 14 14.45 -9.01 4.65
CA SER A 14 13.15 -9.68 4.62
C SER A 14 12.25 -8.97 3.60
N VAL A 15 11.65 -9.76 2.71
CA VAL A 15 10.74 -9.28 1.66
C VAL A 15 9.53 -10.18 1.61
N TYR A 16 8.38 -9.62 1.24
CA TYR A 16 7.19 -10.43 1.00
C TYR A 16 7.19 -10.99 -0.42
N ASN A 17 6.62 -12.17 -0.60
CA ASN A 17 6.35 -12.70 -1.93
C ASN A 17 5.49 -11.70 -2.71
N SER A 18 5.85 -11.42 -3.95
CA SER A 18 5.31 -10.38 -4.84
C SER A 18 5.76 -8.95 -4.56
N ASP A 19 6.63 -8.71 -3.57
CA ASP A 19 7.22 -7.39 -3.37
C ASP A 19 8.25 -7.07 -4.44
N TYR A 20 8.34 -5.80 -4.80
CA TYR A 20 9.41 -5.28 -5.63
C TYR A 20 10.63 -4.96 -4.77
N ILE A 21 11.79 -5.47 -5.17
CA ILE A 21 13.07 -5.17 -4.53
C ILE A 21 13.85 -4.19 -5.39
N ASN A 22 14.38 -3.15 -4.74
CA ASN A 22 15.32 -2.21 -5.31
C ASN A 22 16.39 -1.87 -4.27
N HIS A 23 17.42 -2.71 -4.20
CA HIS A 23 18.53 -2.52 -3.27
C HIS A 23 19.81 -2.18 -4.02
N ALA A 24 20.46 -1.09 -3.61
CA ALA A 24 21.85 -0.80 -4.01
C ALA A 24 22.77 -1.74 -3.23
N TYR A 25 23.53 -2.57 -3.95
CA TYR A 25 24.50 -3.49 -3.37
C TYR A 25 25.92 -3.06 -3.71
N ASN A 26 26.65 -2.61 -2.71
CA ASN A 26 28.04 -2.21 -2.89
C ASN A 26 28.96 -3.42 -2.75
N VAL A 27 29.59 -3.83 -3.86
CA VAL A 27 30.54 -4.94 -3.89
C VAL A 27 31.99 -4.51 -3.70
N PHE A 28 32.27 -3.21 -3.73
CA PHE A 28 33.59 -2.64 -3.52
C PHE A 28 33.55 -1.48 -2.53
N GLU A 29 34.35 -1.54 -1.50
CA GLU A 29 34.47 -0.47 -0.49
C GLU A 29 35.49 0.60 -0.94
N THR A 30 36.53 0.17 -1.62
CA THR A 30 37.59 1.05 -2.09
C THR A 30 38.03 0.63 -3.49
N ILE A 31 37.79 1.49 -4.49
CA ILE A 31 38.29 1.27 -5.84
C ILE A 31 39.01 2.52 -6.29
N PRO A 32 40.31 2.40 -6.59
CA PRO A 32 41.07 3.52 -7.18
C PRO A 32 40.62 3.87 -8.58
N THR A 33 40.12 2.91 -9.37
CA THR A 33 39.70 3.11 -10.76
C THR A 33 38.46 2.31 -11.11
N ARG A 34 37.43 3.00 -11.58
CA ARG A 34 36.13 2.40 -12.00
C ARG A 34 36.25 1.47 -13.21
N ASN A 35 37.27 1.63 -14.02
CA ASN A 35 37.47 0.88 -15.27
C ASN A 35 38.03 -0.53 -15.04
N SER A 36 38.27 -0.93 -13.82
CA SER A 36 38.87 -2.23 -13.51
C SER A 36 37.85 -3.39 -13.42
N ILE A 37 36.55 -3.13 -13.45
CA ILE A 37 35.55 -4.21 -13.40
C ILE A 37 35.44 -4.87 -14.76
N LYS A 38 35.67 -6.18 -14.78
CA LYS A 38 35.54 -7.01 -15.98
C LYS A 38 34.18 -7.67 -16.05
N SER A 39 33.72 -8.23 -14.95
CA SER A 39 32.45 -8.97 -14.92
C SER A 39 31.82 -8.95 -13.53
N ILE A 40 30.49 -9.11 -13.53
CA ILE A 40 29.70 -9.39 -12.36
C ILE A 40 28.71 -10.52 -12.69
N GLY A 41 28.41 -11.37 -11.73
CA GLY A 41 27.44 -12.44 -11.91
C GLY A 41 27.16 -13.14 -10.60
N TYR A 42 26.37 -14.19 -10.66
CA TYR A 42 26.17 -15.08 -9.52
C TYR A 42 27.45 -15.87 -9.24
N ALA A 43 27.80 -15.99 -7.97
CA ALA A 43 28.85 -16.89 -7.56
C ALA A 43 28.40 -18.35 -7.74
N SER A 44 29.37 -19.25 -7.88
CA SER A 44 29.10 -20.69 -7.94
C SER A 44 28.40 -21.14 -6.66
N GLY A 45 27.32 -21.93 -6.80
CA GLY A 45 26.53 -22.40 -5.68
C GLY A 45 25.60 -21.37 -5.04
N SER A 46 25.46 -20.17 -5.63
CA SER A 46 24.51 -19.17 -5.16
C SER A 46 23.07 -19.66 -5.30
N ASP A 47 22.27 -19.42 -4.26
CA ASP A 47 20.83 -19.47 -4.42
C ASP A 47 20.37 -18.38 -5.39
N ARG A 48 19.21 -18.60 -6.00
CA ARG A 48 18.53 -17.61 -6.83
C ARG A 48 17.12 -17.44 -6.33
N VAL A 49 16.67 -16.19 -6.28
CA VAL A 49 15.28 -15.87 -5.95
C VAL A 49 14.56 -15.55 -7.25
N ASN A 50 13.48 -16.28 -7.54
CA ASN A 50 12.72 -16.08 -8.76
C ASN A 50 12.23 -14.63 -8.85
N GLY A 51 12.38 -14.01 -10.03
CA GLY A 51 12.02 -12.63 -10.31
C GLY A 51 13.07 -11.58 -9.96
N ILE A 52 14.20 -11.94 -9.34
CA ILE A 52 15.29 -11.01 -9.06
C ILE A 52 16.40 -11.17 -10.11
N ASN A 53 16.82 -10.04 -10.65
CA ASN A 53 17.86 -9.98 -11.68
C ASN A 53 19.10 -9.22 -11.20
N VAL A 54 20.27 -9.71 -11.55
CA VAL A 54 21.51 -8.98 -11.38
C VAL A 54 21.75 -8.07 -12.59
N PRO A 55 22.13 -6.80 -12.39
CA PRO A 55 22.43 -5.89 -13.50
C PRO A 55 23.50 -6.45 -14.43
N GLN A 56 23.37 -6.17 -15.71
CA GLN A 56 24.34 -6.56 -16.71
C GLN A 56 25.65 -5.79 -16.54
N THR A 57 26.78 -6.42 -16.90
CA THR A 57 28.12 -5.83 -16.79
C THR A 57 28.25 -4.49 -17.51
N SER A 58 27.52 -4.29 -18.59
CA SER A 58 27.51 -3.03 -19.36
C SER A 58 26.99 -1.84 -18.56
N ALA A 59 26.07 -2.06 -17.63
CA ALA A 59 25.53 -1.02 -16.75
C ALA A 59 26.53 -0.57 -15.68
N LEU A 60 27.58 -1.35 -15.43
CA LEU A 60 28.55 -1.10 -14.36
C LEU A 60 29.78 -0.31 -14.81
N LYS A 61 30.02 -0.16 -16.10
CA LYS A 61 31.23 0.43 -16.63
C LYS A 61 31.52 1.86 -16.16
N ASN A 62 30.49 2.61 -15.79
CA ASN A 62 30.59 4.01 -15.41
C ASN A 62 30.23 4.33 -13.95
N SER A 63 29.72 3.34 -13.17
CA SER A 63 29.23 3.59 -11.81
C SER A 63 29.62 2.49 -10.82
N ALA A 64 30.84 2.13 -10.85
CA ALA A 64 31.45 0.88 -10.43
C ALA A 64 31.47 0.56 -8.92
N VAL A 65 30.79 1.28 -8.07
CA VAL A 65 30.83 1.05 -6.63
C VAL A 65 29.62 0.34 -6.09
N ALA A 66 28.50 0.45 -6.77
CA ALA A 66 27.26 -0.21 -6.36
C ALA A 66 26.44 -0.62 -7.57
N PHE A 67 25.65 -1.67 -7.44
CA PHE A 67 24.60 -2.03 -8.38
C PHE A 67 23.30 -2.30 -7.62
N ASN A 68 22.19 -2.13 -8.28
CA ASN A 68 20.90 -2.42 -7.71
C ASN A 68 20.49 -3.86 -7.98
N ILE A 69 19.97 -4.53 -6.97
CA ILE A 69 19.25 -5.77 -7.14
C ILE A 69 17.79 -5.40 -7.34
N LEU A 70 17.26 -5.70 -8.51
CA LEU A 70 15.93 -5.30 -8.93
C LEU A 70 15.10 -6.53 -9.27
N GLY A 71 13.83 -6.46 -8.95
CA GLY A 71 12.85 -7.40 -9.42
C GLY A 71 11.68 -7.63 -8.48
N THR A 72 10.66 -8.30 -8.97
CA THR A 72 9.50 -8.70 -8.17
C THR A 72 9.69 -10.14 -7.71
N VAL A 73 9.68 -10.34 -6.39
CA VAL A 73 9.95 -11.65 -5.79
C VAL A 73 8.84 -12.64 -6.12
N GLY A 74 9.22 -13.76 -6.70
CA GLY A 74 8.51 -15.04 -6.76
C GLY A 74 7.00 -15.05 -6.84
N GLN A 75 6.41 -14.54 -7.93
CA GLN A 75 4.95 -14.62 -8.09
C GLN A 75 4.43 -16.05 -8.31
N THR A 76 5.28 -16.97 -8.72
CA THR A 76 4.89 -18.32 -9.15
C THR A 76 5.46 -19.43 -8.27
N GLU A 77 6.37 -19.14 -7.34
CA GLU A 77 6.91 -20.14 -6.44
C GLU A 77 6.13 -20.24 -5.14
N VAL A 78 5.91 -21.46 -4.69
CA VAL A 78 5.45 -21.72 -3.32
C VAL A 78 6.58 -21.35 -2.37
N VAL A 79 6.47 -20.18 -1.76
CA VAL A 79 7.46 -19.71 -0.79
C VAL A 79 7.22 -20.42 0.53
N THR A 80 8.25 -21.12 1.02
CA THR A 80 8.24 -21.64 2.38
C THR A 80 8.41 -20.46 3.34
N PRO A 81 7.47 -20.20 4.26
CA PRO A 81 7.60 -19.10 5.22
C PRO A 81 8.91 -19.19 5.98
N GLY A 82 9.64 -18.07 6.02
CA GLY A 82 10.90 -17.94 6.75
C GLY A 82 12.12 -18.53 6.03
N LYS A 83 11.99 -19.08 4.82
CA LYS A 83 13.15 -19.56 4.05
C LYS A 83 14.09 -18.42 3.71
N ILE A 84 15.38 -18.65 3.97
CA ILE A 84 16.45 -17.70 3.66
C ILE A 84 17.22 -18.20 2.43
N TYR A 85 17.32 -17.33 1.43
CA TYR A 85 18.12 -17.55 0.23
C TYR A 85 19.46 -16.84 0.38
N ASN A 86 20.57 -17.55 0.21
CA ASN A 86 21.92 -16.98 0.23
C ASN A 86 22.31 -16.64 -1.21
N VAL A 87 22.04 -15.41 -1.61
CA VAL A 87 22.30 -14.93 -2.97
C VAL A 87 23.68 -14.31 -3.00
N SER A 88 24.62 -14.97 -3.66
CA SER A 88 26.02 -14.56 -3.69
C SER A 88 26.40 -14.04 -5.07
N PHE A 89 27.07 -12.91 -5.09
CA PHE A 89 27.57 -12.26 -6.30
C PHE A 89 29.08 -12.25 -6.31
N VAL A 90 29.67 -12.48 -7.46
CA VAL A 90 31.11 -12.35 -7.69
C VAL A 90 31.37 -11.22 -8.68
N VAL A 91 32.27 -10.34 -8.31
CA VAL A 91 32.78 -9.29 -9.18
C VAL A 91 34.25 -9.57 -9.46
N THR A 92 34.62 -9.55 -10.72
CA THR A 92 36.00 -9.81 -11.18
C THR A 92 36.54 -8.57 -11.88
N ASN A 93 37.76 -8.18 -11.56
CA ASN A 93 38.45 -7.10 -12.20
C ASN A 93 39.25 -7.54 -13.46
N THR A 94 39.84 -6.60 -14.17
CA THR A 94 40.67 -6.88 -15.35
C THR A 94 41.96 -7.64 -15.02
N ALA A 95 42.43 -7.55 -13.78
CA ALA A 95 43.57 -8.33 -13.27
C ALA A 95 43.19 -9.75 -12.83
N LYS A 96 41.94 -10.19 -13.09
CA LYS A 96 41.40 -11.50 -12.71
C LYS A 96 41.23 -11.73 -11.19
N GLN A 97 41.30 -10.67 -10.40
CA GLN A 97 41.00 -10.74 -8.98
C GLN A 97 39.48 -10.68 -8.79
N SER A 98 38.96 -11.44 -7.83
CA SER A 98 37.52 -11.54 -7.58
C SER A 98 37.18 -11.26 -6.13
N VAL A 99 36.03 -10.66 -5.93
CA VAL A 99 35.41 -10.44 -4.61
C VAL A 99 33.99 -10.99 -4.66
N THR A 100 33.67 -11.79 -3.65
CA THR A 100 32.31 -12.35 -3.47
C THR A 100 31.61 -11.64 -2.34
N ARG A 101 30.34 -11.32 -2.54
CA ARG A 101 29.44 -10.78 -1.54
C ARG A 101 28.15 -11.59 -1.52
N THR A 102 27.60 -11.80 -0.33
CA THR A 102 26.37 -12.53 -0.13
C THR A 102 25.30 -11.62 0.45
N LEU A 103 24.12 -11.66 -0.14
CA LEU A 103 22.92 -11.08 0.40
C LEU A 103 22.00 -12.21 0.85
N ARG A 104 21.54 -12.18 2.09
CA ARG A 104 20.61 -13.16 2.61
C ARG A 104 19.20 -12.60 2.48
N ILE A 105 18.37 -13.25 1.68
CA ILE A 105 17.01 -12.81 1.40
C ILE A 105 16.05 -13.79 2.05
N GLN A 106 15.32 -13.32 3.04
CA GLN A 106 14.21 -14.07 3.65
C GLN A 106 12.93 -13.71 2.93
N VAL A 107 12.33 -14.65 2.23
CA VAL A 107 11.06 -14.45 1.55
C VAL A 107 9.93 -14.87 2.47
N LEU A 108 9.05 -13.94 2.78
CA LEU A 108 7.88 -14.14 3.60
C LEU A 108 6.64 -14.39 2.72
N PRO A 109 5.56 -14.98 3.25
CA PRO A 109 4.29 -15.05 2.53
C PRO A 109 3.85 -13.68 2.07
N GLN A 110 2.95 -13.62 1.11
CA GLN A 110 2.34 -12.38 0.67
C GLN A 110 1.82 -11.57 1.86
N ASN A 111 2.06 -10.24 1.87
CA ASN A 111 1.63 -9.40 2.98
C ASN A 111 0.10 -9.41 3.17
N ASP A 112 -0.34 -9.07 4.37
CA ASP A 112 -1.75 -9.16 4.74
C ASP A 112 -2.64 -8.24 3.88
N GLY A 113 -2.15 -7.07 3.48
CA GLY A 113 -2.88 -6.15 2.62
C GLY A 113 -3.15 -6.71 1.22
N ILE A 114 -2.17 -7.44 0.65
CA ILE A 114 -2.33 -8.10 -0.65
C ILE A 114 -3.26 -9.31 -0.55
N ARG A 115 -3.17 -10.08 0.54
CA ARG A 115 -4.04 -11.25 0.76
C ARG A 115 -5.49 -10.89 1.02
N ASN A 116 -5.77 -9.68 1.45
CA ASN A 116 -7.10 -9.18 1.76
C ASN A 116 -7.48 -8.03 0.81
N PRO A 117 -7.74 -8.33 -0.48
CA PRO A 117 -8.09 -7.29 -1.45
C PRO A 117 -9.39 -6.60 -1.05
N ILE A 118 -9.45 -5.29 -1.25
CA ILE A 118 -10.59 -4.45 -0.91
C ILE A 118 -11.44 -4.20 -2.16
N THR A 119 -12.75 -4.38 -2.03
CA THR A 119 -13.75 -3.98 -3.01
C THR A 119 -14.11 -2.50 -2.81
N ALA A 120 -14.24 -1.76 -3.90
CA ALA A 120 -14.65 -0.36 -3.86
C ALA A 120 -16.02 -0.19 -3.20
N VAL A 121 -16.16 0.82 -2.37
CA VAL A 121 -17.45 1.22 -1.79
C VAL A 121 -18.20 2.07 -2.81
N THR A 122 -19.36 1.62 -3.25
CA THR A 122 -20.18 2.31 -4.27
C THR A 122 -21.35 3.09 -3.68
N THR A 123 -21.79 2.68 -2.49
CA THR A 123 -22.90 3.35 -1.79
C THR A 123 -22.40 4.64 -1.13
N SER A 124 -23.03 5.77 -1.49
CA SER A 124 -22.72 7.05 -0.87
C SER A 124 -23.30 7.17 0.53
N THR A 125 -22.50 7.71 1.45
CA THR A 125 -22.96 8.09 2.79
C THR A 125 -23.32 9.57 2.79
N PHE A 126 -24.54 9.91 3.26
CA PHE A 126 -24.96 11.28 3.40
C PHE A 126 -24.39 11.91 4.66
N VAL A 127 -23.80 13.10 4.51
CA VAL A 127 -23.05 13.82 5.54
C VAL A 127 -23.37 15.32 5.51
N ASN A 128 -23.11 16.02 6.61
CA ASN A 128 -23.30 17.46 6.70
C ASN A 128 -22.20 18.22 5.95
N ASP A 129 -20.95 17.78 6.09
CA ASP A 129 -19.78 18.35 5.45
C ASP A 129 -18.88 17.24 4.90
N THR A 130 -18.66 17.23 3.59
CA THR A 130 -17.84 16.21 2.91
C THR A 130 -16.36 16.33 3.17
N SER A 131 -15.90 17.43 3.76
CA SER A 131 -14.51 17.67 4.10
C SER A 131 -14.19 17.48 5.59
N SER A 132 -15.23 17.39 6.43
CA SER A 132 -15.09 17.31 7.89
C SER A 132 -16.16 16.43 8.52
N LEU A 133 -16.02 15.12 8.32
CA LEU A 133 -16.96 14.13 8.85
C LEU A 133 -16.93 14.10 10.39
N ALA A 134 -18.10 14.23 10.99
CA ALA A 134 -18.31 13.97 12.41
C ALA A 134 -18.15 12.46 12.73
N GLN A 135 -17.92 12.11 13.98
CA GLN A 135 -17.69 10.71 14.37
C GLN A 135 -18.84 9.79 13.93
N ALA A 136 -20.09 10.19 14.18
CA ALA A 136 -21.26 9.41 13.75
C ALA A 136 -21.36 9.20 12.23
N GLU A 137 -20.83 10.14 11.45
CA GLU A 137 -20.76 10.03 9.98
C GLU A 137 -19.63 9.08 9.57
N LYS A 138 -18.48 9.12 10.24
CA LYS A 138 -17.39 8.15 10.05
C LYS A 138 -17.85 6.73 10.38
N ASP A 139 -18.67 6.56 11.42
CA ASP A 139 -19.24 5.25 11.76
C ASP A 139 -20.16 4.73 10.65
N LYS A 140 -20.97 5.58 10.03
CA LYS A 140 -21.79 5.22 8.85
C LYS A 140 -20.92 4.85 7.64
N VAL A 141 -19.84 5.58 7.40
CA VAL A 141 -18.87 5.26 6.34
C VAL A 141 -18.25 3.89 6.58
N TRP A 142 -17.91 3.58 7.83
CA TRP A 142 -17.40 2.26 8.21
C TRP A 142 -18.42 1.14 7.97
N GLU A 143 -19.69 1.36 8.28
CA GLU A 143 -20.75 0.39 7.99
C GLU A 143 -20.92 0.15 6.47
N ALA A 144 -20.89 1.22 5.67
CA ALA A 144 -20.91 1.11 4.20
C ALA A 144 -19.70 0.32 3.67
N PHE A 145 -18.50 0.56 4.24
CA PHE A 145 -17.32 -0.22 3.93
C PHE A 145 -17.51 -1.70 4.26
N LYS A 146 -17.97 -2.04 5.46
CA LYS A 146 -18.19 -3.44 5.87
C LYS A 146 -19.23 -4.14 4.98
N THR A 147 -20.22 -3.42 4.53
CA THR A 147 -21.23 -3.98 3.60
C THR A 147 -20.60 -4.38 2.27
N ALA A 148 -19.68 -3.57 1.73
CA ALA A 148 -18.96 -3.88 0.51
C ALA A 148 -17.86 -4.92 0.72
N ASN A 149 -17.32 -5.04 1.93
CA ASN A 149 -16.16 -5.86 2.30
C ASN A 149 -16.45 -6.72 3.56
N PRO A 150 -17.45 -7.64 3.54
CA PRO A 150 -17.93 -8.30 4.74
C PRO A 150 -16.89 -9.17 5.47
N ASN A 151 -15.85 -9.61 4.74
CA ASN A 151 -14.85 -10.52 5.30
C ASN A 151 -13.61 -9.80 5.87
N ILE A 152 -13.45 -8.50 5.63
CA ILE A 152 -12.24 -7.79 6.06
C ILE A 152 -12.18 -7.64 7.58
N ALA A 153 -13.22 -7.11 8.21
CA ALA A 153 -13.24 -6.90 9.65
C ALA A 153 -13.19 -8.20 10.49
N THR A 154 -13.54 -9.32 9.88
CA THR A 154 -13.52 -10.66 10.51
C THR A 154 -12.27 -11.47 10.11
N SER A 155 -11.44 -10.95 9.23
CA SER A 155 -10.19 -11.60 8.81
C SER A 155 -9.26 -11.79 10.01
N LYS A 156 -8.61 -12.95 10.07
CA LYS A 156 -7.55 -13.22 11.06
C LYS A 156 -6.39 -12.21 11.00
N ASP A 157 -6.23 -11.55 9.84
CA ASP A 157 -5.16 -10.60 9.57
C ASP A 157 -5.53 -9.16 9.97
N PHE A 158 -6.82 -8.89 10.20
CA PHE A 158 -7.33 -7.57 10.61
C PHE A 158 -6.76 -7.13 11.96
N LYS A 159 -6.29 -5.89 12.05
CA LYS A 159 -5.81 -5.27 13.29
C LYS A 159 -6.67 -4.10 13.72
N SER A 160 -6.89 -3.14 12.84
CA SER A 160 -7.66 -1.93 13.13
C SER A 160 -8.11 -1.22 11.86
N TYR A 161 -8.96 -0.23 12.02
CA TYR A 161 -9.34 0.68 10.94
C TYR A 161 -9.35 2.13 11.42
N SER A 162 -9.34 3.03 10.47
CA SER A 162 -9.64 4.45 10.69
C SER A 162 -10.43 5.02 9.51
N VAL A 163 -11.18 6.08 9.77
CA VAL A 163 -11.89 6.85 8.74
C VAL A 163 -11.42 8.30 8.83
N SER A 164 -10.90 8.82 7.72
CA SER A 164 -10.44 10.21 7.65
C SER A 164 -11.60 11.20 7.69
N ALA A 165 -11.27 12.48 7.85
CA ALA A 165 -12.26 13.56 7.77
C ALA A 165 -12.95 13.67 6.39
N SER A 166 -12.35 13.12 5.34
CA SER A 166 -12.87 13.14 3.97
C SER A 166 -13.46 11.81 3.50
N GLY A 167 -13.56 10.80 4.38
CA GLY A 167 -14.18 9.51 4.04
C GLY A 167 -13.22 8.45 3.49
N VAL A 168 -11.89 8.63 3.60
CA VAL A 168 -10.94 7.55 3.31
C VAL A 168 -10.97 6.55 4.47
N VAL A 169 -11.25 5.30 4.16
CA VAL A 169 -11.16 4.17 5.08
C VAL A 169 -9.78 3.55 4.94
N THR A 170 -9.01 3.53 6.01
CA THR A 170 -7.72 2.85 6.10
C THR A 170 -7.87 1.60 6.95
N ILE A 171 -7.55 0.45 6.39
CA ILE A 171 -7.44 -0.82 7.11
C ILE A 171 -5.99 -1.07 7.45
N THR A 172 -5.70 -1.38 8.70
CA THR A 172 -4.38 -1.80 9.16
C THR A 172 -4.43 -3.28 9.51
N TYR A 173 -3.47 -4.02 9.00
CA TYR A 173 -3.33 -5.46 9.25
C TYR A 173 -2.30 -5.76 10.33
N LYS A 174 -2.24 -7.02 10.77
CA LYS A 174 -1.35 -7.45 11.87
C LYS A 174 0.14 -7.34 11.52
N ASP A 175 0.48 -7.47 10.24
CA ASP A 175 1.84 -7.25 9.74
C ASP A 175 2.17 -5.75 9.53
N ASN A 176 1.27 -4.84 9.94
CA ASN A 176 1.33 -3.39 9.77
C ASN A 176 1.23 -2.89 8.32
N THR A 177 0.92 -3.74 7.36
CA THR A 177 0.52 -3.27 6.04
C THR A 177 -0.87 -2.65 6.08
N THR A 178 -1.17 -1.76 5.13
CA THR A 178 -2.44 -1.03 5.06
C THR A 178 -3.07 -1.11 3.70
N ASN A 179 -4.40 -1.00 3.66
CA ASN A 179 -5.16 -0.75 2.46
C ASN A 179 -6.05 0.47 2.67
N ASP A 180 -6.08 1.35 1.69
CA ASP A 180 -6.91 2.55 1.68
C ASP A 180 -7.98 2.45 0.60
N VAL A 181 -9.19 2.89 0.94
CA VAL A 181 -10.27 3.03 -0.03
C VAL A 181 -11.08 4.29 0.25
N MET A 182 -11.37 5.06 -0.79
CA MET A 182 -12.29 6.19 -0.69
C MET A 182 -13.72 5.66 -0.66
N ALA A 183 -14.45 5.90 0.43
CA ALA A 183 -15.88 5.69 0.48
C ALA A 183 -16.59 6.98 0.04
N PRO A 184 -17.50 6.93 -0.93
CA PRO A 184 -18.15 8.13 -1.43
C PRO A 184 -19.04 8.76 -0.37
N VAL A 185 -18.91 10.07 -0.19
CA VAL A 185 -19.73 10.87 0.71
C VAL A 185 -20.48 11.95 -0.09
N LYS A 186 -21.70 12.24 0.29
CA LYS A 186 -22.53 13.28 -0.33
C LYS A 186 -23.07 14.20 0.74
N ARG A 187 -23.07 15.50 0.46
CA ARG A 187 -23.70 16.48 1.34
C ARG A 187 -25.22 16.32 1.29
N LEU A 188 -25.85 16.34 2.45
CA LEU A 188 -27.29 16.49 2.56
C LEU A 188 -27.70 17.81 1.92
N ALA A 189 -28.65 17.74 0.98
CA ALA A 189 -29.28 18.95 0.47
C ALA A 189 -30.28 19.46 1.52
N ALA A 190 -30.38 20.77 1.66
CA ALA A 190 -31.44 21.36 2.46
C ALA A 190 -32.81 21.00 1.83
N PRO A 191 -33.78 20.52 2.61
CA PRO A 191 -35.12 20.31 2.07
C PRO A 191 -35.77 21.64 1.65
N THR A 192 -36.58 21.60 0.62
CA THR A 192 -37.31 22.75 0.12
C THR A 192 -38.76 22.65 0.52
N VAL A 193 -39.29 23.70 1.11
CA VAL A 193 -40.74 23.83 1.37
C VAL A 193 -41.39 24.49 0.18
N GLU A 194 -42.20 23.77 -0.56
CA GLU A 194 -42.88 24.25 -1.75
C GLU A 194 -44.16 25.02 -1.44
N THR A 195 -44.75 24.74 -0.25
CA THR A 195 -46.04 25.35 0.13
C THR A 195 -45.80 26.69 0.82
N ARG A 196 -46.35 27.77 0.24
CA ARG A 196 -46.42 29.06 0.93
C ARG A 196 -47.48 29.02 2.02
N LEU A 197 -47.02 29.19 3.27
CA LEU A 197 -47.90 29.12 4.44
C LEU A 197 -48.48 30.46 4.88
N LEU A 198 -47.97 31.57 4.34
CA LEU A 198 -48.35 32.93 4.74
C LEU A 198 -49.84 33.20 4.67
N ASP A 199 -50.53 32.61 3.70
CA ASP A 199 -51.96 32.82 3.47
C ASP A 199 -52.82 31.60 3.88
N LYS A 200 -52.27 30.69 4.65
CA LYS A 200 -52.88 29.43 5.01
C LYS A 200 -53.17 29.27 6.51
N ALA A 201 -53.13 30.38 7.24
CA ALA A 201 -53.53 30.37 8.63
C ALA A 201 -54.97 29.80 8.77
N TYR A 202 -55.12 28.90 9.73
CA TYR A 202 -56.39 28.21 10.04
C TYR A 202 -56.98 27.28 8.98
N THR A 203 -56.16 26.89 7.95
CA THR A 203 -56.56 25.86 6.98
C THR A 203 -55.80 24.56 7.22
N GLN A 204 -56.43 23.42 6.90
CA GLN A 204 -55.76 22.12 6.87
C GLN A 204 -55.06 21.93 5.51
N THR A 205 -54.10 22.77 5.20
CA THR A 205 -53.38 22.69 3.93
C THR A 205 -52.16 21.76 4.12
N PRO A 206 -52.02 20.71 3.33
CA PRO A 206 -50.80 19.90 3.35
C PRO A 206 -49.57 20.73 3.02
N VAL A 207 -48.51 20.54 3.79
CA VAL A 207 -47.20 21.14 3.52
C VAL A 207 -46.36 20.15 2.74
N THR A 208 -45.97 20.51 1.52
CA THR A 208 -45.11 19.70 0.70
C THR A 208 -43.64 20.07 0.94
N VAL A 209 -42.86 19.11 1.38
CA VAL A 209 -41.41 19.24 1.55
C VAL A 209 -40.75 18.29 0.57
N THR A 210 -39.88 18.83 -0.28
CA THR A 210 -39.08 18.05 -1.24
C THR A 210 -37.62 18.09 -0.89
N GLY A 211 -36.85 17.12 -1.38
CA GLY A 211 -35.39 17.01 -1.11
C GLY A 211 -35.02 16.48 0.26
N ALA A 212 -35.98 16.00 1.03
CA ALA A 212 -35.67 15.26 2.28
C ALA A 212 -35.21 13.83 1.92
N GLU A 213 -34.11 13.42 2.51
CA GLU A 213 -33.60 12.06 2.31
C GLU A 213 -34.49 11.03 3.03
N PRO A 214 -34.61 9.80 2.51
CA PRO A 214 -35.38 8.74 3.16
C PRO A 214 -34.91 8.52 4.61
N GLY A 215 -35.85 8.52 5.55
CA GLY A 215 -35.58 8.36 6.99
C GLY A 215 -35.23 9.67 7.72
N SER A 216 -35.21 10.81 7.04
CA SER A 216 -35.07 12.11 7.70
C SER A 216 -36.34 12.51 8.44
N THR A 217 -36.18 13.22 9.57
CA THR A 217 -37.30 13.83 10.29
C THR A 217 -37.45 15.27 9.88
N VAL A 218 -38.63 15.65 9.42
CA VAL A 218 -38.98 17.03 9.11
C VAL A 218 -39.69 17.63 10.31
N VAL A 219 -39.18 18.74 10.82
CA VAL A 219 -39.77 19.46 11.95
C VAL A 219 -40.16 20.87 11.47
N LEU A 220 -41.41 21.24 11.68
CA LEU A 220 -41.90 22.60 11.46
C LEU A 220 -41.78 23.41 12.75
N TYR A 221 -41.10 24.52 12.69
CA TYR A 221 -40.99 25.46 13.79
C TYR A 221 -41.99 26.60 13.57
N ASN A 222 -42.73 26.92 14.60
CA ASN A 222 -43.55 28.11 14.67
C ASN A 222 -42.71 29.23 15.28
N ASN A 223 -42.40 30.26 14.51
CA ASN A 223 -41.68 31.45 14.98
C ASN A 223 -42.68 32.49 15.46
#